data_c510da4600ee84b5a3387c87d3935406
#
_entry.id   c510da4600ee84b5a3387c87d3935406
#
_cell.length_a   1.000
_cell.length_b   1.000
_cell.length_c   1.000
_cell.angle_alpha   90.00
_cell.angle_beta   90.00
_cell.angle_gamma   90.00
#
_symmetry.space_group_name_H-M   'P 1'
#
loop_
_entity.id
_entity.type
_entity.pdbx_description
1 polymer ?
#
loop_
_entity_poly.entity_id
_entity_poly.type
_entity_poly.pdbx_seq_one_letter_code
_entity_poly.pdbx_strand_id
1 'polypeptide(L)'
;AIINHKANDKWNRQSVRFGWIDFIDDREVSKALLKAVEDYGKSKGMNEIVGPLGFTDMDPEGMLTWGFDQLGTMSTIYNYAYYPEHIEALEGFEVDNNYVEYKVGVPEKMPERYAKIAQMVAKRYNLKVKKLTKKDIYQGGYGIRIFELINETYKDLYGYSELTPRQIEQYIDMYLKLADLDFITLIEDGNANDKLAGIGITIPSLAKALQKCHRGRLFPFGWWHVLRALKMHKTEGVDLLLVGFLPEYRAKGANALLFSDLIPRYQACGIKWGETQVEMETNTNVQGQWEAFDTKLHKRRKCYKKSI
;
A
#
# COMPACT_ATOMS: atom_id res chain seq x y z
N ALA A 1 -13.17 16.95 2.60
CA ALA A 1 -12.10 17.90 2.26
C ALA A 1 -10.94 17.75 3.25
N ILE A 2 -9.72 17.69 2.76
CA ILE A 2 -8.51 17.52 3.56
C ILE A 2 -7.45 18.53 3.05
N ILE A 3 -6.79 19.24 3.96
CA ILE A 3 -5.63 20.06 3.62
C ILE A 3 -4.43 19.49 4.38
N ASN A 4 -3.49 18.91 3.66
CA ASN A 4 -2.22 18.45 4.22
C ASN A 4 -1.15 19.52 3.92
N HIS A 5 -0.96 20.44 4.87
CA HIS A 5 0.00 21.53 4.71
C HIS A 5 1.41 21.03 4.46
N LYS A 6 1.85 19.96 5.15
CA LYS A 6 3.18 19.38 4.98
C LYS A 6 3.39 18.84 3.56
N ALA A 7 2.38 18.16 2.99
CA ALA A 7 2.44 17.71 1.61
C ALA A 7 2.42 18.91 0.63
N ASN A 8 1.57 19.89 0.87
CA ASN A 8 1.51 21.10 0.04
C ASN A 8 2.85 21.84 0.01
N ASP A 9 3.48 22.04 1.16
CA ASP A 9 4.79 22.68 1.28
C ASP A 9 5.86 21.87 0.54
N LYS A 10 5.90 20.56 0.75
CA LYS A 10 6.88 19.66 0.12
C LYS A 10 6.79 19.64 -1.40
N TRP A 11 5.57 19.57 -1.92
CA TRP A 11 5.31 19.45 -3.36
C TRP A 11 5.06 20.80 -4.05
N ASN A 12 5.21 21.90 -3.31
CA ASN A 12 4.95 23.27 -3.78
C ASN A 12 3.56 23.42 -4.44
N ARG A 13 2.54 22.89 -3.75
CA ARG A 13 1.13 22.92 -4.18
C ARG A 13 0.30 23.72 -3.17
N GLN A 14 -0.84 24.21 -3.60
CA GLN A 14 -1.87 24.78 -2.74
C GLN A 14 -3.17 24.03 -2.97
N SER A 15 -3.16 22.76 -2.59
CA SER A 15 -4.24 21.83 -2.91
C SER A 15 -5.10 21.48 -1.70
N VAL A 16 -6.40 21.36 -1.93
CA VAL A 16 -7.34 20.67 -1.06
C VAL A 16 -7.59 19.28 -1.64
N ARG A 17 -7.47 18.25 -0.81
CA ARG A 17 -7.74 16.87 -1.22
C ARG A 17 -9.19 16.52 -0.98
N PHE A 18 -9.80 15.71 -1.87
CA PHE A 18 -11.01 14.96 -1.57
C PHE A 18 -10.63 13.48 -1.41
N GLY A 19 -11.13 12.85 -0.36
CA GLY A 19 -10.90 11.42 -0.08
C GLY A 19 -12.17 10.79 0.48
N TRP A 20 -12.24 9.45 0.47
CA TRP A 20 -13.40 8.69 0.94
C TRP A 20 -14.73 9.19 0.38
N ILE A 21 -14.71 9.65 -0.88
CA ILE A 21 -15.93 10.15 -1.54
C ILE A 21 -16.84 8.97 -1.86
N ASP A 22 -18.10 9.11 -1.52
CA ASP A 22 -19.14 8.11 -1.80
C ASP A 22 -20.45 8.83 -2.18
N PHE A 23 -21.07 8.39 -3.27
CA PHE A 23 -22.28 9.04 -3.79
C PHE A 23 -23.14 8.07 -4.62
N ILE A 24 -24.43 8.35 -4.68
CA ILE A 24 -25.37 7.64 -5.54
C ILE A 24 -25.15 8.02 -7.01
N ASP A 25 -25.65 7.23 -7.94
CA ASP A 25 -25.59 7.51 -9.38
C ASP A 25 -26.53 8.70 -9.75
N ASP A 26 -26.09 9.88 -9.29
CA ASP A 26 -26.74 11.16 -9.55
C ASP A 26 -25.66 12.23 -9.73
N ARG A 27 -25.62 12.82 -10.93
CA ARG A 27 -24.61 13.81 -11.31
C ARG A 27 -24.68 15.11 -10.49
N GLU A 28 -25.88 15.51 -10.06
CA GLU A 28 -26.03 16.70 -9.22
C GLU A 28 -25.49 16.46 -7.81
N VAL A 29 -25.61 15.22 -7.29
CA VAL A 29 -25.02 14.85 -5.98
C VAL A 29 -23.50 14.88 -6.04
N SER A 30 -22.88 14.22 -7.04
CA SER A 30 -21.42 14.20 -7.18
C SER A 30 -20.84 15.58 -7.40
N LYS A 31 -21.49 16.40 -8.25
CA LYS A 31 -21.14 17.79 -8.50
C LYS A 31 -21.23 18.65 -7.23
N ALA A 32 -22.31 18.51 -6.44
CA ALA A 32 -22.49 19.25 -5.20
C ALA A 32 -21.42 18.90 -4.15
N LEU A 33 -21.06 17.61 -4.03
CA LEU A 33 -20.01 17.16 -3.12
C LEU A 33 -18.64 17.75 -3.48
N LEU A 34 -18.25 17.66 -4.76
CA LEU A 34 -16.98 18.23 -5.23
C LEU A 34 -16.97 19.75 -5.12
N LYS A 35 -18.10 20.40 -5.44
CA LYS A 35 -18.25 21.85 -5.26
C LYS A 35 -18.05 22.28 -3.79
N ALA A 36 -18.56 21.51 -2.84
CA ALA A 36 -18.36 21.78 -1.42
C ALA A 36 -16.87 21.69 -1.02
N VAL A 37 -16.11 20.75 -1.61
CA VAL A 37 -14.66 20.65 -1.41
C VAL A 37 -13.94 21.85 -2.05
N GLU A 38 -14.31 22.25 -3.26
CA GLU A 38 -13.76 23.43 -3.93
C GLU A 38 -13.98 24.70 -3.09
N ASP A 39 -15.23 24.91 -2.62
CA ASP A 39 -15.57 26.10 -1.83
C ASP A 39 -14.81 26.15 -0.49
N TYR A 40 -14.67 24.99 0.16
CA TYR A 40 -13.84 24.87 1.34
C TYR A 40 -12.36 25.19 1.02
N GLY A 41 -11.82 24.63 -0.05
CA GLY A 41 -10.44 24.90 -0.50
C GLY A 41 -10.20 26.38 -0.74
N LYS A 42 -11.07 27.03 -1.53
CA LYS A 42 -11.02 28.50 -1.77
C LYS A 42 -11.06 29.31 -0.48
N SER A 43 -11.93 28.95 0.46
CA SER A 43 -12.03 29.62 1.76
C SER A 43 -10.75 29.52 2.61
N LYS A 44 -9.88 28.56 2.30
CA LYS A 44 -8.59 28.31 2.95
C LYS A 44 -7.38 28.75 2.10
N GLY A 45 -7.62 29.46 0.98
CA GLY A 45 -6.56 29.92 0.10
C GLY A 45 -5.94 28.87 -0.78
N MET A 46 -6.62 27.73 -0.98
CA MET A 46 -6.18 26.70 -1.93
C MET A 46 -6.63 27.10 -3.33
N ASN A 47 -5.82 26.75 -4.33
CA ASN A 47 -6.07 27.04 -5.75
C ASN A 47 -6.28 25.79 -6.61
N GLU A 48 -6.28 24.62 -5.96
CA GLU A 48 -6.42 23.33 -6.64
C GLU A 48 -7.20 22.35 -5.75
N ILE A 49 -8.07 21.54 -6.37
CA ILE A 49 -8.66 20.33 -5.78
C ILE A 49 -8.00 19.09 -6.39
N VAL A 50 -7.66 18.09 -5.57
CA VAL A 50 -7.01 16.85 -6.01
C VAL A 50 -7.56 15.64 -5.27
N GLY A 51 -7.68 14.49 -5.94
CA GLY A 51 -8.10 13.23 -5.32
C GLY A 51 -8.69 12.20 -6.29
N PRO A 52 -9.20 11.08 -5.76
CA PRO A 52 -9.30 10.76 -4.33
C PRO A 52 -7.95 10.48 -3.69
N LEU A 53 -7.63 11.16 -2.61
CA LEU A 53 -6.44 10.97 -1.79
C LEU A 53 -6.80 11.14 -0.31
N GLY A 54 -6.25 10.29 0.54
CA GLY A 54 -6.32 10.46 1.97
C GLY A 54 -5.37 11.54 2.52
N PHE A 55 -5.17 11.54 3.82
CA PHE A 55 -4.25 12.48 4.48
C PHE A 55 -2.80 12.07 4.27
N THR A 56 -2.51 10.76 4.35
CA THR A 56 -1.17 10.17 4.14
C THR A 56 -1.25 9.03 3.12
N ASP A 57 -0.11 8.53 2.66
CA ASP A 57 0.00 7.33 1.81
C ASP A 57 -0.42 6.02 2.50
N MET A 58 -0.70 6.06 3.81
CA MET A 58 -1.31 4.93 4.52
C MET A 58 -2.83 4.88 4.32
N ASP A 59 -3.40 5.92 3.76
CA ASP A 59 -4.81 6.03 3.44
C ASP A 59 -5.06 5.57 2.00
N PRO A 60 -6.30 5.16 1.67
CA PRO A 60 -6.63 4.76 0.31
C PRO A 60 -6.43 5.87 -0.73
N GLU A 61 -5.89 5.51 -1.88
CA GLU A 61 -5.59 6.40 -2.99
C GLU A 61 -6.25 5.94 -4.29
N GLY A 62 -6.66 6.91 -5.09
CA GLY A 62 -7.15 6.70 -6.44
C GLY A 62 -8.55 6.07 -6.52
N MET A 63 -9.27 6.48 -7.53
CA MET A 63 -10.60 5.97 -7.91
C MET A 63 -10.44 4.81 -8.88
N LEU A 64 -11.10 3.68 -8.61
CA LEU A 64 -11.11 2.53 -9.51
C LEU A 64 -11.73 2.92 -10.85
N THR A 65 -11.03 2.63 -11.95
CA THR A 65 -11.46 2.94 -13.31
C THR A 65 -11.52 1.70 -14.21
N TRP A 66 -10.90 0.61 -13.81
CA TRP A 66 -10.91 -0.67 -14.51
C TRP A 66 -10.69 -1.83 -13.54
N GLY A 67 -11.30 -3.00 -13.83
CA GLY A 67 -11.25 -4.17 -12.96
C GLY A 67 -12.36 -4.17 -11.91
N PHE A 68 -13.54 -3.61 -12.21
CA PHE A 68 -14.71 -3.55 -11.32
C PHE A 68 -15.26 -4.92 -10.94
N ASP A 69 -14.96 -5.96 -11.71
CA ASP A 69 -15.30 -7.37 -11.47
C ASP A 69 -14.32 -8.05 -10.51
N GLN A 70 -13.21 -7.38 -10.15
CA GLN A 70 -12.18 -7.93 -9.29
C GLN A 70 -12.52 -7.68 -7.82
N LEU A 71 -12.22 -8.68 -6.97
CA LEU A 71 -12.36 -8.52 -5.53
C LEU A 71 -11.35 -7.50 -5.00
N GLY A 72 -11.83 -6.51 -4.26
CA GLY A 72 -10.99 -5.49 -3.64
C GLY A 72 -10.19 -6.03 -2.44
N THR A 73 -9.02 -5.48 -2.17
CA THR A 73 -8.28 -5.71 -0.93
C THR A 73 -8.90 -4.91 0.22
N MET A 74 -8.51 -5.20 1.45
CA MET A 74 -8.98 -4.45 2.63
C MET A 74 -8.45 -3.00 2.63
N SER A 75 -7.30 -2.76 2.03
CA SER A 75 -6.58 -1.48 2.05
C SER A 75 -6.97 -0.54 0.91
N THR A 76 -7.72 -1.01 -0.08
CA THR A 76 -8.19 -0.19 -1.21
C THR A 76 -9.69 0.01 -1.18
N ILE A 77 -10.17 1.17 -1.63
CA ILE A 77 -11.60 1.45 -1.73
C ILE A 77 -12.14 0.91 -3.05
N TYR A 78 -13.28 0.22 -2.99
CA TYR A 78 -14.09 -0.08 -4.15
C TYR A 78 -15.04 1.08 -4.44
N ASN A 79 -15.22 1.40 -5.70
CA ASN A 79 -16.25 2.32 -6.20
C ASN A 79 -16.92 1.73 -7.44
N TYR A 80 -18.14 2.17 -7.73
CA TYR A 80 -18.86 1.77 -8.94
C TYR A 80 -18.33 2.48 -10.20
N ALA A 81 -18.60 1.91 -11.37
CA ALA A 81 -18.11 2.43 -12.64
C ALA A 81 -18.57 3.87 -12.94
N TYR A 82 -19.75 4.26 -12.47
CA TYR A 82 -20.25 5.63 -12.67
C TYR A 82 -19.43 6.71 -11.94
N TYR A 83 -18.62 6.37 -10.93
CA TYR A 83 -17.82 7.35 -10.20
C TYR A 83 -16.81 8.09 -11.10
N PRO A 84 -15.91 7.40 -11.82
CA PRO A 84 -15.01 8.09 -12.74
C PRO A 84 -15.77 8.81 -13.87
N GLU A 85 -16.86 8.23 -14.39
CA GLU A 85 -17.68 8.86 -15.42
C GLU A 85 -18.28 10.20 -14.97
N HIS A 86 -18.70 10.30 -13.71
CA HIS A 86 -19.21 11.55 -13.14
C HIS A 86 -18.10 12.62 -13.03
N ILE A 87 -16.89 12.24 -12.56
CA ILE A 87 -15.79 13.19 -12.40
C ILE A 87 -15.28 13.66 -13.76
N GLU A 88 -15.09 12.73 -14.71
CA GLU A 88 -14.61 13.02 -16.05
C GLU A 88 -15.59 13.86 -16.89
N ALA A 89 -16.88 13.83 -16.53
CA ALA A 89 -17.90 14.70 -17.13
C ALA A 89 -17.93 16.14 -16.55
N LEU A 90 -17.26 16.40 -15.43
CA LEU A 90 -17.19 17.73 -14.84
C LEU A 90 -16.09 18.57 -15.49
N GLU A 91 -16.45 19.76 -15.91
CA GLU A 91 -15.52 20.68 -16.55
C GLU A 91 -14.32 21.02 -15.67
N GLY A 92 -13.15 20.98 -16.25
CA GLY A 92 -11.88 21.35 -15.64
C GLY A 92 -11.19 20.25 -14.85
N PHE A 93 -11.81 19.08 -14.64
CA PHE A 93 -11.12 17.94 -14.07
C PHE A 93 -10.25 17.25 -15.14
N GLU A 94 -9.01 16.95 -14.76
CA GLU A 94 -8.07 16.17 -15.55
C GLU A 94 -7.39 15.11 -14.69
N VAL A 95 -6.79 14.10 -15.32
CA VAL A 95 -6.03 13.06 -14.63
C VAL A 95 -4.73 13.63 -14.11
N ASP A 96 -4.49 13.52 -12.81
CA ASP A 96 -3.24 13.93 -12.16
C ASP A 96 -2.25 12.77 -12.05
N ASN A 97 -2.73 11.58 -11.68
CA ASN A 97 -1.90 10.37 -11.60
C ASN A 97 -2.68 9.10 -11.93
N ASN A 98 -1.99 8.14 -12.55
CA ASN A 98 -2.51 6.81 -12.82
C ASN A 98 -1.84 5.77 -11.93
N TYR A 99 -2.64 4.79 -11.48
CA TYR A 99 -2.18 3.67 -10.69
C TYR A 99 -2.58 2.34 -11.31
N VAL A 100 -1.78 1.34 -11.03
CA VAL A 100 -1.99 -0.06 -11.44
C VAL A 100 -1.91 -0.98 -10.22
N GLU A 101 -2.65 -2.08 -10.25
CA GLU A 101 -2.59 -3.14 -9.26
C GLU A 101 -2.41 -4.48 -9.96
N TYR A 102 -1.48 -5.28 -9.45
CA TYR A 102 -1.14 -6.57 -10.03
C TYR A 102 -1.53 -7.72 -9.12
N LYS A 103 -1.95 -8.80 -9.75
CA LYS A 103 -2.06 -10.12 -9.10
C LYS A 103 -0.86 -10.95 -9.49
N VAL A 104 -0.09 -11.37 -8.50
CA VAL A 104 1.20 -12.05 -8.66
C VAL A 104 1.06 -13.48 -8.16
N GLY A 105 1.29 -14.47 -9.01
CA GLY A 105 1.26 -15.87 -8.64
C GLY A 105 2.42 -16.24 -7.69
N VAL A 106 2.12 -16.98 -6.63
CA VAL A 106 3.16 -17.58 -5.78
C VAL A 106 3.67 -18.85 -6.45
N PRO A 107 4.95 -18.92 -6.83
CA PRO A 107 5.49 -20.09 -7.52
C PRO A 107 5.50 -21.33 -6.61
N GLU A 108 5.25 -22.52 -7.18
CA GLU A 108 5.31 -23.78 -6.43
C GLU A 108 6.70 -24.07 -5.86
N LYS A 109 7.74 -23.63 -6.57
CA LYS A 109 9.14 -23.72 -6.13
C LYS A 109 9.80 -22.36 -6.33
N MET A 110 10.60 -21.96 -5.37
CA MET A 110 11.42 -20.75 -5.48
C MET A 110 12.28 -20.84 -6.75
N PRO A 111 12.22 -19.87 -7.69
CA PRO A 111 13.06 -19.89 -8.86
C PRO A 111 14.55 -19.91 -8.47
N GLU A 112 15.32 -20.87 -8.98
CA GLU A 112 16.74 -21.05 -8.62
C GLU A 112 17.57 -19.78 -8.80
N ARG A 113 17.26 -19.00 -9.82
CA ARG A 113 17.93 -17.71 -10.07
C ARG A 113 17.79 -16.77 -8.87
N TYR A 114 16.60 -16.66 -8.29
CA TYR A 114 16.36 -15.79 -7.12
C TYR A 114 17.05 -16.33 -5.87
N ALA A 115 17.01 -17.63 -5.64
CA ALA A 115 17.72 -18.26 -4.52
C ALA A 115 19.23 -18.03 -4.60
N LYS A 116 19.82 -18.17 -5.79
CA LYS A 116 21.26 -17.91 -6.03
C LYS A 116 21.60 -16.41 -5.83
N ILE A 117 20.78 -15.50 -6.35
CA ILE A 117 20.98 -14.06 -6.15
C ILE A 117 20.88 -13.71 -4.67
N ALA A 118 19.88 -14.21 -3.95
CA ALA A 118 19.71 -13.96 -2.52
C ALA A 118 20.95 -14.39 -1.72
N GLN A 119 21.46 -15.60 -1.96
CA GLN A 119 22.66 -16.12 -1.30
C GLN A 119 23.91 -15.27 -1.64
N MET A 120 24.08 -14.91 -2.90
CA MET A 120 25.19 -14.07 -3.34
C MET A 120 25.16 -12.68 -2.70
N VAL A 121 23.98 -12.04 -2.70
CA VAL A 121 23.77 -10.69 -2.13
C VAL A 121 23.98 -10.71 -0.62
N ALA A 122 23.41 -11.70 0.08
CA ALA A 122 23.59 -11.88 1.51
C ALA A 122 25.09 -11.97 1.87
N LYS A 123 25.83 -12.82 1.16
CA LYS A 123 27.27 -13.03 1.42
C LYS A 123 28.11 -11.82 1.02
N ARG A 124 27.88 -11.24 -0.17
CA ARG A 124 28.69 -10.14 -0.72
C ARG A 124 28.57 -8.85 0.07
N TYR A 125 27.36 -8.54 0.52
CA TYR A 125 27.03 -7.28 1.20
C TYR A 125 26.76 -7.46 2.70
N ASN A 126 26.94 -8.67 3.25
CA ASN A 126 26.62 -9.01 4.64
C ASN A 126 25.19 -8.61 5.04
N LEU A 127 24.21 -8.78 4.09
CA LEU A 127 22.82 -8.51 4.36
C LEU A 127 22.15 -9.72 5.02
N LYS A 128 21.32 -9.45 6.02
CA LYS A 128 20.66 -10.48 6.83
C LYS A 128 19.16 -10.26 6.88
N VAL A 129 18.40 -11.36 6.85
CA VAL A 129 16.97 -11.32 7.16
C VAL A 129 16.81 -11.27 8.68
N LYS A 130 16.20 -10.20 9.18
CA LYS A 130 15.82 -10.07 10.60
C LYS A 130 14.40 -10.57 10.80
N LYS A 131 14.25 -11.56 11.66
CA LYS A 131 12.95 -12.02 12.17
C LYS A 131 12.51 -11.15 13.34
N LEU A 132 11.31 -10.60 13.24
CA LEU A 132 10.76 -9.74 14.26
C LEU A 132 10.05 -10.55 15.36
N THR A 133 10.21 -10.09 16.57
CA THR A 133 9.38 -10.46 17.73
C THR A 133 8.62 -9.23 18.22
N LYS A 134 7.54 -9.43 18.99
CA LYS A 134 6.86 -8.31 19.64
C LYS A 134 7.79 -7.50 20.56
N LYS A 135 8.76 -8.16 21.18
CA LYS A 135 9.77 -7.49 22.01
C LYS A 135 10.66 -6.55 21.16
N ASP A 136 11.07 -6.99 19.98
CA ASP A 136 11.85 -6.14 19.07
C ASP A 136 11.08 -4.87 18.70
N ILE A 137 9.79 -4.98 18.40
CA ILE A 137 8.95 -3.83 17.99
C ILE A 137 8.84 -2.81 19.13
N TYR A 138 8.42 -3.24 20.32
CA TYR A 138 8.05 -2.33 21.41
C TYR A 138 9.20 -1.95 22.35
N GLN A 139 10.20 -2.83 22.52
CA GLN A 139 11.32 -2.61 23.43
C GLN A 139 12.66 -2.48 22.72
N GLY A 140 12.80 -3.10 21.54
CA GLY A 140 14.01 -3.06 20.71
C GLY A 140 14.06 -1.88 19.73
N GLY A 141 13.05 -0.99 19.72
CA GLY A 141 13.01 0.20 18.86
C GLY A 141 12.73 -0.09 17.37
N TYR A 142 12.46 -1.34 17.00
CA TYR A 142 12.21 -1.69 15.59
C TYR A 142 10.93 -1.06 15.03
N GLY A 143 9.91 -0.84 15.87
CA GLY A 143 8.71 -0.14 15.42
C GLY A 143 9.01 1.23 14.82
N ILE A 144 9.80 2.03 15.53
CA ILE A 144 10.23 3.36 15.06
C ILE A 144 11.11 3.24 13.82
N ARG A 145 12.15 2.39 13.86
CA ARG A 145 13.08 2.18 12.73
C ARG A 145 12.38 1.75 11.43
N ILE A 146 11.31 0.97 11.53
CA ILE A 146 10.48 0.55 10.39
C ILE A 146 9.83 1.78 9.73
N PHE A 147 9.17 2.63 10.49
CA PHE A 147 8.50 3.80 9.94
C PHE A 147 9.47 4.90 9.50
N GLU A 148 10.65 5.02 10.12
CA GLU A 148 11.73 5.86 9.63
C GLU A 148 12.25 5.37 8.27
N LEU A 149 12.40 4.05 8.10
CA LEU A 149 12.77 3.46 6.82
C LEU A 149 11.68 3.71 5.75
N ILE A 150 10.40 3.58 6.11
CA ILE A 150 9.28 3.89 5.22
C ILE A 150 9.35 5.37 4.82
N ASN A 151 9.50 6.29 5.77
CA ASN A 151 9.65 7.71 5.47
C ASN A 151 10.77 7.97 4.46
N GLU A 152 11.93 7.35 4.63
CA GLU A 152 13.09 7.54 3.74
C GLU A 152 12.87 6.91 2.35
N THR A 153 12.23 5.75 2.28
CA THR A 153 12.05 5.02 1.02
C THR A 153 10.91 5.53 0.16
N TYR A 154 9.93 6.22 0.77
CA TYR A 154 8.72 6.73 0.12
C TYR A 154 8.73 8.24 -0.09
N LYS A 155 9.74 8.95 0.42
CA LYS A 155 9.79 10.43 0.38
C LYS A 155 9.61 11.05 -0.99
N ASP A 156 9.99 10.35 -2.06
CA ASP A 156 9.91 10.85 -3.44
C ASP A 156 8.66 10.35 -4.19
N LEU A 157 7.75 9.62 -3.51
CA LEU A 157 6.50 9.18 -4.12
C LEU A 157 5.49 10.33 -4.19
N TYR A 158 4.68 10.30 -5.24
CA TYR A 158 3.64 11.31 -5.49
C TYR A 158 2.73 11.51 -4.27
N GLY A 159 2.58 12.76 -3.86
CA GLY A 159 1.69 13.13 -2.74
C GLY A 159 2.19 12.74 -1.34
N TYR A 160 3.30 11.99 -1.24
CA TYR A 160 3.83 11.54 0.04
C TYR A 160 4.27 12.70 0.94
N SER A 161 3.95 12.59 2.21
CA SER A 161 4.50 13.44 3.28
C SER A 161 4.98 12.57 4.43
N GLU A 162 6.21 12.82 4.92
CA GLU A 162 6.80 12.02 5.98
C GLU A 162 5.93 12.03 7.24
N LEU A 163 5.79 10.85 7.84
CA LEU A 163 5.07 10.66 9.09
C LEU A 163 5.79 11.36 10.22
N THR A 164 5.05 12.09 11.04
CA THR A 164 5.57 12.68 12.27
C THR A 164 5.81 11.63 13.35
N PRO A 165 6.68 11.86 14.35
CA PRO A 165 6.90 10.92 15.44
C PRO A 165 5.60 10.45 16.13
N ARG A 166 4.65 11.38 16.33
CA ARG A 166 3.33 11.05 16.89
C ARG A 166 2.50 10.12 16.01
N GLN A 167 2.52 10.32 14.69
CA GLN A 167 1.86 9.42 13.75
C GLN A 167 2.53 8.04 13.73
N ILE A 168 3.87 8.00 13.79
CA ILE A 168 4.63 6.74 13.86
C ILE A 168 4.20 5.93 15.09
N GLU A 169 4.14 6.53 16.27
CA GLU A 169 3.67 5.86 17.49
C GLU A 169 2.25 5.31 17.33
N GLN A 170 1.33 6.10 16.77
CA GLN A 170 -0.04 5.67 16.50
C GLN A 170 -0.09 4.50 15.50
N TYR A 171 0.72 4.53 14.46
CA TYR A 171 0.74 3.48 13.44
C TYR A 171 1.41 2.19 13.92
N ILE A 172 2.41 2.26 14.80
CA ILE A 172 2.96 1.09 15.48
C ILE A 172 1.84 0.36 16.24
N ASP A 173 1.07 1.09 17.04
CA ASP A 173 -0.02 0.51 17.82
C ASP A 173 -1.16 -0.01 16.92
N MET A 174 -1.51 0.70 15.88
CA MET A 174 -2.62 0.36 15.00
C MET A 174 -2.31 -0.85 14.10
N TYR A 175 -1.13 -0.86 13.47
CA TYR A 175 -0.80 -1.85 12.45
C TYR A 175 0.06 -2.99 12.99
N LEU A 176 1.16 -2.71 13.70
CA LEU A 176 2.10 -3.74 14.12
C LEU A 176 1.59 -4.59 15.29
N LYS A 177 0.67 -4.07 16.09
CA LYS A 177 0.03 -4.83 17.17
C LYS A 177 -0.79 -6.02 16.67
N LEU A 178 -1.47 -5.85 15.55
CA LEU A 178 -2.33 -6.87 14.93
C LEU A 178 -1.62 -7.67 13.85
N ALA A 179 -0.49 -7.18 13.34
CA ALA A 179 0.27 -7.81 12.27
C ALA A 179 0.69 -9.23 12.64
N ASP A 180 0.72 -10.08 11.65
CA ASP A 180 1.38 -11.37 11.73
C ASP A 180 2.84 -11.17 11.34
N LEU A 181 3.74 -11.24 12.33
CA LEU A 181 5.16 -10.94 12.14
C LEU A 181 5.86 -11.92 11.19
N ASP A 182 5.28 -13.09 10.95
CA ASP A 182 5.78 -14.03 9.96
C ASP A 182 5.58 -13.54 8.52
N PHE A 183 4.70 -12.57 8.31
CA PHE A 183 4.44 -11.92 7.02
C PHE A 183 5.17 -10.59 6.85
N ILE A 184 6.10 -10.28 7.76
CA ILE A 184 6.98 -9.11 7.69
C ILE A 184 8.42 -9.58 7.57
N THR A 185 9.13 -9.05 6.59
CA THR A 185 10.57 -9.29 6.39
C THR A 185 11.34 -8.00 6.48
N LEU A 186 12.34 -7.96 7.34
CA LEU A 186 13.32 -6.88 7.41
C LEU A 186 14.67 -7.38 6.90
N ILE A 187 15.36 -6.50 6.20
CA ILE A 187 16.74 -6.73 5.76
C ILE A 187 17.66 -5.76 6.50
N GLU A 188 18.67 -6.29 7.15
CA GLU A 188 19.68 -5.54 7.89
C GLU A 188 21.05 -5.65 7.22
N ASP A 189 21.82 -4.55 7.28
CA ASP A 189 23.23 -4.54 6.85
C ASP A 189 24.15 -4.75 8.05
N GLY A 190 24.73 -5.95 8.14
CA GLY A 190 25.68 -6.30 9.20
C GLY A 190 27.00 -5.54 9.15
N ASN A 191 27.31 -4.84 8.04
CA ASN A 191 28.49 -3.96 7.95
C ASN A 191 28.21 -2.55 8.47
N ALA A 192 26.91 -2.20 8.63
CA ALA A 192 26.45 -0.87 9.03
C ALA A 192 25.73 -0.91 10.39
N ASN A 193 26.22 -1.69 11.34
CA ASN A 193 25.65 -1.83 12.68
C ASN A 193 24.16 -2.21 12.65
N ASP A 194 23.81 -3.20 11.82
CA ASP A 194 22.45 -3.70 11.59
C ASP A 194 21.45 -2.60 11.19
N LYS A 195 21.91 -1.61 10.41
CA LYS A 195 21.05 -0.60 9.78
C LYS A 195 20.00 -1.31 8.91
N LEU A 196 18.74 -0.88 9.00
CA LEU A 196 17.70 -1.40 8.12
C LEU A 196 17.97 -0.98 6.68
N ALA A 197 18.16 -1.95 5.80
CA ALA A 197 18.39 -1.79 4.37
C ALA A 197 17.10 -1.87 3.56
N GLY A 198 16.13 -2.64 4.04
CA GLY A 198 14.86 -2.85 3.35
C GLY A 198 13.81 -3.52 4.21
N ILE A 199 12.57 -3.44 3.73
CA ILE A 199 11.38 -4.00 4.37
C ILE A 199 10.39 -4.52 3.33
N GLY A 200 9.68 -5.59 3.67
CA GLY A 200 8.45 -6.03 3.04
C GLY A 200 7.40 -6.33 4.10
N ILE A 201 6.26 -5.68 4.00
CA ILE A 201 5.11 -5.91 4.87
C ILE A 201 3.99 -6.47 4.04
N THR A 202 3.51 -7.64 4.42
CA THR A 202 2.39 -8.30 3.78
C THR A 202 1.42 -8.83 4.83
N ILE A 203 0.18 -9.12 4.45
CA ILE A 203 -0.81 -9.72 5.34
C ILE A 203 -1.61 -10.79 4.60
N PRO A 204 -2.08 -11.85 5.27
CA PRO A 204 -3.05 -12.76 4.69
C PRO A 204 -4.28 -11.99 4.19
N SER A 205 -4.69 -12.21 2.94
CA SER A 205 -5.82 -11.48 2.37
C SER A 205 -7.11 -11.72 3.13
N LEU A 206 -7.74 -10.65 3.57
CA LEU A 206 -9.01 -10.66 4.30
C LEU A 206 -10.23 -10.51 3.38
N ALA A 207 -10.04 -10.25 2.10
CA ALA A 207 -11.11 -9.91 1.17
C ALA A 207 -12.27 -10.95 1.18
N LYS A 208 -11.96 -12.24 0.99
CA LYS A 208 -12.97 -13.31 1.04
C LYS A 208 -13.57 -13.53 2.44
N ALA A 209 -12.82 -13.23 3.49
CA ALA A 209 -13.34 -13.32 4.86
C ALA A 209 -14.34 -12.20 5.15
N LEU A 210 -14.03 -10.98 4.72
CA LEU A 210 -14.92 -9.82 4.88
C LEU A 210 -16.20 -9.96 4.07
N GLN A 211 -16.17 -10.56 2.88
CA GLN A 211 -17.37 -10.87 2.11
C GLN A 211 -18.36 -11.77 2.86
N LYS A 212 -17.86 -12.65 3.76
CA LYS A 212 -18.69 -13.51 4.61
C LYS A 212 -19.26 -12.79 5.84
N CYS A 213 -18.80 -11.58 6.12
CA CYS A 213 -19.32 -10.76 7.19
C CYS A 213 -20.64 -10.12 6.75
N HIS A 214 -21.78 -10.55 7.33
CA HIS A 214 -23.08 -10.03 6.98
C HIS A 214 -23.15 -8.49 7.13
N ARG A 215 -23.33 -7.76 6.01
CA ARG A 215 -23.33 -6.29 5.96
C ARG A 215 -22.09 -5.65 6.61
N GLY A 216 -20.90 -6.28 6.49
CA GLY A 216 -19.65 -5.80 7.10
C GLY A 216 -19.56 -5.95 8.62
N ARG A 217 -20.54 -6.64 9.26
CA ARG A 217 -20.55 -6.79 10.73
C ARG A 217 -19.67 -7.93 11.19
N LEU A 218 -18.82 -7.68 12.18
CA LEU A 218 -18.00 -8.71 12.80
C LEU A 218 -18.80 -9.63 13.73
N PHE A 219 -19.85 -9.11 14.39
CA PHE A 219 -20.71 -9.90 15.27
C PHE A 219 -22.05 -10.24 14.62
N PRO A 220 -22.61 -11.45 14.88
CA PRO A 220 -22.11 -12.45 15.83
C PRO A 220 -20.97 -13.36 15.30
N PHE A 221 -20.82 -13.60 13.99
CA PHE A 221 -19.92 -14.63 13.45
C PHE A 221 -18.85 -14.12 12.47
N GLY A 222 -18.93 -12.87 12.02
CA GLY A 222 -17.96 -12.29 11.07
C GLY A 222 -16.53 -12.32 11.58
N TRP A 223 -16.32 -12.06 12.88
CA TRP A 223 -14.99 -12.12 13.52
C TRP A 223 -14.29 -13.46 13.34
N TRP A 224 -15.05 -14.57 13.30
CA TRP A 224 -14.50 -15.90 13.10
C TRP A 224 -13.89 -16.09 11.70
N HIS A 225 -14.55 -15.55 10.67
CA HIS A 225 -14.01 -15.59 9.31
C HIS A 225 -12.71 -14.78 9.20
N VAL A 226 -12.66 -13.61 9.81
CA VAL A 226 -11.46 -12.76 9.86
C VAL A 226 -10.33 -13.44 10.64
N LEU A 227 -10.62 -13.99 11.83
CA LEU A 227 -9.64 -14.71 12.63
C LEU A 227 -9.05 -15.91 11.89
N ARG A 228 -9.89 -16.68 11.20
CA ARG A 228 -9.43 -17.82 10.40
C ARG A 228 -8.49 -17.40 9.27
N ALA A 229 -8.79 -16.31 8.58
CA ALA A 229 -7.91 -15.80 7.52
C ALA A 229 -6.59 -15.29 8.11
N LEU A 230 -6.66 -14.45 9.14
CA LEU A 230 -5.52 -13.70 9.67
C LEU A 230 -4.56 -14.55 10.52
N LYS A 231 -5.11 -15.41 11.40
CA LYS A 231 -4.29 -16.18 12.37
C LYS A 231 -4.14 -17.66 12.05
N MET A 232 -5.09 -18.22 11.32
CA MET A 232 -5.02 -19.62 10.88
C MET A 232 -4.60 -19.74 9.42
N HIS A 233 -4.33 -18.62 8.75
CA HIS A 233 -3.92 -18.50 7.34
C HIS A 233 -4.87 -19.25 6.37
N LYS A 234 -6.17 -19.29 6.69
CA LYS A 234 -7.18 -19.96 5.83
C LYS A 234 -7.66 -19.01 4.73
N THR A 235 -6.71 -18.60 3.90
CA THR A 235 -6.89 -17.79 2.70
C THR A 235 -5.92 -18.26 1.63
N GLU A 236 -6.22 -18.02 0.37
CA GLU A 236 -5.36 -18.38 -0.77
C GLU A 236 -4.52 -17.18 -1.26
N GLY A 237 -4.74 -16.02 -0.70
CA GLY A 237 -4.09 -14.78 -1.11
C GLY A 237 -3.38 -14.06 0.03
N VAL A 238 -2.45 -13.21 -0.36
CA VAL A 238 -1.75 -12.27 0.51
C VAL A 238 -1.82 -10.88 -0.10
N ASP A 239 -2.07 -9.86 0.73
CA ASP A 239 -2.02 -8.47 0.30
C ASP A 239 -0.59 -7.95 0.55
N LEU A 240 0.08 -7.49 -0.53
CA LEU A 240 1.46 -6.97 -0.50
C LEU A 240 1.40 -5.48 -0.17
N LEU A 241 1.41 -5.15 1.13
CA LEU A 241 1.09 -3.80 1.60
C LEU A 241 2.19 -2.78 1.30
N LEU A 242 3.41 -3.07 1.72
CA LEU A 242 4.54 -2.14 1.62
C LEU A 242 5.82 -2.89 1.25
N VAL A 243 6.58 -2.32 0.33
CA VAL A 243 7.94 -2.74 0.03
C VAL A 243 8.82 -1.51 -0.11
N GLY A 244 9.92 -1.48 0.61
CA GLY A 244 10.86 -0.36 0.55
C GLY A 244 12.29 -0.81 0.76
N PHE A 245 13.21 -0.25 -0.04
CA PHE A 245 14.65 -0.41 0.11
C PHE A 245 15.30 0.95 0.03
N LEU A 246 16.28 1.20 0.89
CA LEU A 246 17.12 2.39 0.77
C LEU A 246 17.79 2.43 -0.60
N PRO A 247 17.98 3.62 -1.19
CA PRO A 247 18.49 3.76 -2.57
C PRO A 247 19.77 2.97 -2.83
N GLU A 248 20.70 2.97 -1.88
CA GLU A 248 21.99 2.27 -1.96
C GLU A 248 21.90 0.74 -2.01
N TYR A 249 20.73 0.16 -1.68
CA TYR A 249 20.51 -1.30 -1.70
C TYR A 249 19.60 -1.74 -2.86
N ARG A 250 18.87 -0.83 -3.49
CA ARG A 250 17.96 -1.15 -4.62
C ARG A 250 18.72 -1.83 -5.77
N ALA A 251 19.84 -1.24 -6.20
CA ALA A 251 20.66 -1.75 -7.31
C ALA A 251 21.46 -3.02 -6.95
N LYS A 252 21.52 -3.41 -5.69
CA LYS A 252 22.29 -4.58 -5.23
C LYS A 252 21.51 -5.90 -5.34
N GLY A 253 20.23 -5.86 -5.71
CA GLY A 253 19.37 -7.04 -5.77
C GLY A 253 18.87 -7.52 -4.39
N ALA A 254 18.84 -6.62 -3.40
CA ALA A 254 18.42 -6.94 -2.03
C ALA A 254 16.95 -7.44 -1.94
N ASN A 255 16.10 -7.10 -2.92
CA ASN A 255 14.75 -7.62 -3.05
C ASN A 255 14.69 -9.16 -3.16
N ALA A 256 15.74 -9.79 -3.71
CA ALA A 256 15.81 -11.26 -3.76
C ALA A 256 15.83 -11.89 -2.36
N LEU A 257 16.41 -11.23 -1.35
CA LEU A 257 16.37 -11.70 0.03
C LEU A 257 14.95 -11.67 0.60
N LEU A 258 14.18 -10.64 0.28
CA LEU A 258 12.77 -10.52 0.69
C LEU A 258 11.94 -11.66 0.12
N PHE A 259 12.04 -11.92 -1.19
CA PHE A 259 11.33 -13.02 -1.82
C PHE A 259 11.79 -14.38 -1.31
N SER A 260 13.10 -14.57 -1.07
CA SER A 260 13.63 -15.83 -0.55
C SER A 260 13.13 -16.16 0.86
N ASP A 261 12.71 -15.16 1.62
CA ASP A 261 12.13 -15.33 2.95
C ASP A 261 10.60 -15.50 2.91
N LEU A 262 9.89 -14.69 2.13
CA LEU A 262 8.42 -14.67 2.11
C LEU A 262 7.81 -15.82 1.31
N ILE A 263 8.36 -16.16 0.13
CA ILE A 263 7.77 -17.20 -0.74
C ILE A 263 7.66 -18.56 -0.04
N PRO A 264 8.68 -19.09 0.64
CA PRO A 264 8.54 -20.37 1.38
C PRO A 264 7.46 -20.31 2.47
N ARG A 265 7.24 -19.16 3.10
CA ARG A 265 6.18 -18.98 4.09
C ARG A 265 4.80 -18.98 3.45
N TYR A 266 4.65 -18.30 2.31
CA TYR A 266 3.41 -18.33 1.56
C TYR A 266 3.05 -19.75 1.15
N GLN A 267 4.03 -20.51 0.64
CA GLN A 267 3.85 -21.91 0.27
C GLN A 267 3.42 -22.76 1.47
N ALA A 268 4.08 -22.62 2.62
CA ALA A 268 3.73 -23.33 3.85
C ALA A 268 2.32 -23.02 4.35
N CYS A 269 1.82 -21.81 4.10
CA CYS A 269 0.47 -21.38 4.45
C CYS A 269 -0.58 -21.71 3.38
N GLY A 270 -0.17 -22.26 2.22
CA GLY A 270 -1.07 -22.56 1.10
C GLY A 270 -1.52 -21.33 0.32
N ILE A 271 -0.78 -20.20 0.42
CA ILE A 271 -1.01 -18.98 -0.36
C ILE A 271 -0.63 -19.25 -1.82
N LYS A 272 -1.50 -18.90 -2.75
CA LYS A 272 -1.34 -19.13 -4.19
C LYS A 272 -1.04 -17.86 -4.98
N TRP A 273 -1.41 -16.69 -4.43
CA TRP A 273 -1.23 -15.40 -5.10
C TRP A 273 -1.03 -14.28 -4.09
N GLY A 274 -0.31 -13.26 -4.52
CA GLY A 274 -0.23 -11.95 -3.86
C GLY A 274 -0.94 -10.89 -4.70
N GLU A 275 -1.47 -9.87 -4.06
CA GLU A 275 -2.05 -8.70 -4.70
C GLU A 275 -1.29 -7.46 -4.25
N THR A 276 -0.78 -6.69 -5.22
CA THR A 276 -0.08 -5.44 -4.90
C THR A 276 -1.07 -4.39 -4.42
N GLN A 277 -0.56 -3.41 -3.67
CA GLN A 277 -1.26 -2.16 -3.46
C GLN A 277 -1.21 -1.31 -4.72
N VAL A 278 -1.81 -0.13 -4.65
CA VAL A 278 -1.76 0.84 -5.74
C VAL A 278 -0.31 1.25 -6.02
N GLU A 279 0.15 0.99 -7.23
CA GLU A 279 1.48 1.36 -7.71
C GLU A 279 1.34 2.45 -8.77
N MET A 280 2.11 3.52 -8.66
CA MET A 280 2.15 4.53 -9.72
C MET A 280 2.50 3.88 -11.05
N GLU A 281 1.73 4.14 -12.11
CA GLU A 281 1.99 3.57 -13.45
C GLU A 281 3.39 3.94 -13.98
N THR A 282 3.95 5.05 -13.50
CA THR A 282 5.31 5.51 -13.84
C THR A 282 6.41 4.85 -13.02
N ASN A 283 6.08 4.11 -11.94
CA ASN A 283 7.08 3.46 -11.08
C ASN A 283 7.53 2.10 -11.62
N THR A 284 8.24 2.13 -12.76
CA THR A 284 8.73 0.92 -13.45
C THR A 284 9.69 0.08 -12.60
N ASN A 285 10.38 0.69 -11.63
CA ASN A 285 11.29 -0.02 -10.74
C ASN A 285 10.57 -1.01 -9.82
N VAL A 286 9.39 -0.66 -9.32
CA VAL A 286 8.57 -1.56 -8.51
C VAL A 286 7.93 -2.62 -9.40
N GLN A 287 7.37 -2.22 -10.53
CA GLN A 287 6.72 -3.13 -11.48
C GLN A 287 7.69 -4.18 -12.04
N GLY A 288 8.93 -3.81 -12.32
CA GLY A 288 9.97 -4.74 -12.78
C GLY A 288 10.29 -5.89 -11.81
N GLN A 289 9.91 -5.78 -10.53
CA GLN A 289 10.07 -6.87 -9.56
C GLN A 289 9.11 -8.04 -9.85
N TRP A 290 8.00 -7.76 -10.48
CA TRP A 290 6.96 -8.75 -10.77
C TRP A 290 7.19 -9.53 -12.08
N GLU A 291 8.06 -9.06 -12.99
CA GLU A 291 8.33 -9.68 -14.31
C GLU A 291 8.76 -11.15 -14.25
N ALA A 292 9.36 -11.56 -13.14
CA ALA A 292 9.84 -12.92 -12.97
C ALA A 292 8.78 -13.89 -12.42
N PHE A 293 7.59 -13.39 -12.15
CA PHE A 293 6.47 -14.15 -11.61
C PHE A 293 5.32 -14.19 -12.62
N ASP A 294 4.40 -15.15 -12.44
CA ASP A 294 3.13 -15.14 -13.17
C ASP A 294 2.30 -13.94 -12.69
N THR A 295 2.40 -12.84 -13.42
CA THR A 295 1.85 -11.54 -13.03
C THR A 295 0.79 -11.08 -13.99
N LYS A 296 -0.34 -10.65 -13.45
CA LYS A 296 -1.46 -10.12 -14.21
C LYS A 296 -1.87 -8.76 -13.69
N LEU A 297 -1.83 -7.74 -14.54
CA LEU A 297 -2.51 -6.48 -14.28
C LEU A 297 -4.02 -6.75 -14.17
N HIS A 298 -4.65 -6.32 -13.07
CA HIS A 298 -6.05 -6.64 -12.87
C HIS A 298 -6.91 -5.48 -12.37
N LYS A 299 -6.32 -4.36 -11.98
CA LYS A 299 -7.04 -3.12 -11.67
C LYS A 299 -6.26 -1.89 -12.09
N ARG A 300 -6.99 -0.81 -12.38
CA ARG A 300 -6.43 0.53 -12.62
C ARG A 300 -7.19 1.55 -11.80
N ARG A 301 -6.47 2.58 -11.35
CA ARG A 301 -7.08 3.73 -10.65
C ARG A 301 -6.53 5.03 -11.21
N LYS A 302 -7.27 6.11 -10.94
CA LYS A 302 -6.86 7.48 -11.28
C LYS A 302 -7.05 8.40 -10.09
N CYS A 303 -6.11 9.34 -9.92
CA CYS A 303 -6.35 10.58 -9.23
C CYS A 303 -6.65 11.67 -10.23
N TYR A 304 -7.54 12.57 -9.86
CA TYR A 304 -7.95 13.70 -10.66
C TYR A 304 -7.57 15.00 -9.97
N LYS A 305 -7.36 16.07 -10.74
CA LYS A 305 -7.17 17.43 -10.23
C LYS A 305 -7.96 18.43 -11.05
N LYS A 306 -8.18 19.60 -10.46
CA LYS A 306 -8.79 20.76 -11.11
C LYS A 306 -8.32 22.03 -10.44
N SER A 307 -7.99 23.06 -11.22
CA SER A 307 -7.76 24.43 -10.71
C SER A 307 -9.06 25.03 -10.21
N ILE A 308 -9.04 25.73 -9.07
CA ILE A 308 -10.23 26.31 -8.43
C ILE A 308 -10.05 27.77 -8.06
#